data_33007f3c232443c5867c7a1f18432b3c
#
_entry.id   33007f3c232443c5867c7a1f18432b3c
#
_cell.length_a   1.000
_cell.length_b   1.000
_cell.length_c   1.000
_cell.angle_alpha   90.00
_cell.angle_beta   90.00
_cell.angle_gamma   90.00
#
_symmetry.space_group_name_H-M   'P 1'
#
loop_
_entity.id
_entity.type
_entity.pdbx_description
1 polymer ?
#
loop_
_entity_poly.entity_id
_entity_poly.type
_entity_poly.pdbx_seq_one_letter_code
_entity_poly.pdbx_strand_id
1 'polypeptide(L)'
;MAAADDVWCRETVPRVMELVSPRLPQRDACALLAVSPWCYRVLVANPKLWEVLDLREMKNPGDRLISALSLVRYRHLKVLNLEFAQDIEDRHFIHLKEMSGISLEDLEFLNLNACQKISDKGIEAVTSLCPNLRGLSIYWIVGLSDSSIGHITKNCKQILDLNLSGCKNISDKGMRLIANNYQGLKKLNITRCVKLTDDGFQEVLRKCSSLESLNLYALSSFTDKVYKEIGSLANLTFLDLCGSQNLTDDGLACISRCGGLTYLNLTWCICVTDVGVVAIAQGCRSLELLSLFGIVGVTDACLEALSKSCSHSLTTLDVNGCIGIKRRSRDDLIKLFPLLSCFKVHS
;
A
#
# COMPACT_ATOMS: atom_id res chain seq x y z
N MET A 1 10.68 -13.09 -53.81
CA MET A 1 10.34 -13.57 -52.45
C MET A 1 11.39 -13.13 -51.43
N ALA A 2 12.70 -13.39 -51.58
CA ALA A 2 13.71 -13.00 -50.59
C ALA A 2 13.78 -11.51 -50.20
N ALA A 3 13.54 -10.57 -51.11
CA ALA A 3 13.58 -9.14 -50.81
C ALA A 3 12.34 -8.63 -50.04
N ALA A 4 11.17 -9.24 -50.24
CA ALA A 4 9.94 -8.89 -49.54
C ALA A 4 9.99 -9.41 -48.10
N ASP A 5 10.58 -10.58 -47.88
CA ASP A 5 10.77 -11.14 -46.51
C ASP A 5 11.76 -10.32 -45.69
N ASP A 6 12.77 -9.72 -46.34
CA ASP A 6 13.76 -8.87 -45.69
C ASP A 6 13.15 -7.52 -45.20
N VAL A 7 12.32 -6.90 -46.03
CA VAL A 7 11.57 -5.65 -45.66
C VAL A 7 10.56 -5.95 -44.54
N TRP A 8 9.85 -7.08 -44.62
CA TRP A 8 8.93 -7.51 -43.56
C TRP A 8 9.65 -7.65 -42.20
N CYS A 9 10.76 -8.35 -42.20
CA CYS A 9 11.52 -8.58 -40.95
C CYS A 9 12.21 -7.31 -40.42
N ARG A 10 12.68 -6.43 -41.28
CA ARG A 10 13.43 -5.22 -40.88
C ARG A 10 12.57 -4.05 -40.47
N GLU A 11 11.43 -3.87 -41.10
CA GLU A 11 10.58 -2.68 -40.93
C GLU A 11 9.23 -2.99 -40.26
N THR A 12 8.52 -4.01 -40.75
CA THR A 12 7.14 -4.28 -40.31
C THR A 12 7.12 -4.95 -38.97
N VAL A 13 7.94 -5.99 -38.75
CA VAL A 13 7.98 -6.70 -37.45
C VAL A 13 8.40 -5.77 -36.32
N PRO A 14 9.46 -4.95 -36.43
CA PRO A 14 9.80 -3.97 -35.40
C PRO A 14 8.65 -3.02 -35.04
N ARG A 15 7.98 -2.45 -36.04
CA ARG A 15 6.84 -1.54 -35.82
C ARG A 15 5.67 -2.21 -35.12
N VAL A 16 5.32 -3.43 -35.54
CA VAL A 16 4.27 -4.23 -34.87
C VAL A 16 4.66 -4.51 -33.43
N MET A 17 5.91 -4.92 -33.21
CA MET A 17 6.39 -5.23 -31.87
C MET A 17 6.45 -4.00 -30.96
N GLU A 18 6.78 -2.81 -31.45
CA GLU A 18 6.71 -1.56 -30.70
C GLU A 18 5.28 -1.26 -30.21
N LEU A 19 4.27 -1.55 -31.04
CA LEU A 19 2.86 -1.34 -30.69
C LEU A 19 2.30 -2.39 -29.73
N VAL A 20 2.72 -3.63 -29.88
CA VAL A 20 2.16 -4.78 -29.17
C VAL A 20 2.89 -5.01 -27.83
N SER A 21 4.21 -4.89 -27.82
CA SER A 21 5.04 -5.25 -26.66
C SER A 21 4.68 -4.52 -25.37
N PRO A 22 4.28 -3.23 -25.33
CA PRO A 22 3.87 -2.59 -24.08
C PRO A 22 2.60 -3.16 -23.44
N ARG A 23 1.87 -3.99 -24.20
CA ARG A 23 0.62 -4.64 -23.75
C ARG A 23 0.82 -6.11 -23.38
N LEU A 24 2.01 -6.65 -23.60
CA LEU A 24 2.32 -8.04 -23.30
C LEU A 24 2.73 -8.19 -21.83
N PRO A 25 2.27 -9.26 -21.16
CA PRO A 25 2.84 -9.68 -19.89
C PRO A 25 4.35 -9.90 -20.04
N GLN A 26 5.11 -9.60 -18.99
CA GLN A 26 6.58 -9.76 -19.00
C GLN A 26 7.00 -11.19 -19.41
N ARG A 27 6.28 -12.21 -18.97
CA ARG A 27 6.51 -13.61 -19.35
C ARG A 27 6.49 -13.80 -20.86
N ASP A 28 5.50 -13.21 -21.55
CA ASP A 28 5.32 -13.37 -22.98
C ASP A 28 6.37 -12.57 -23.75
N ALA A 29 6.71 -11.37 -23.26
CA ALA A 29 7.83 -10.58 -23.81
C ALA A 29 9.15 -11.36 -23.70
N CYS A 30 9.41 -12.03 -22.58
CA CYS A 30 10.59 -12.90 -22.40
C CYS A 30 10.57 -14.11 -23.36
N ALA A 31 9.42 -14.73 -23.59
CA ALA A 31 9.30 -15.85 -24.53
C ALA A 31 9.60 -15.39 -25.98
N LEU A 32 9.14 -14.20 -26.35
CA LEU A 32 9.37 -13.62 -27.68
C LEU A 32 10.85 -13.32 -27.96
N LEU A 33 11.68 -13.10 -26.93
CA LEU A 33 13.12 -12.91 -27.12
C LEU A 33 13.80 -14.10 -27.83
N ALA A 34 13.25 -15.30 -27.66
CA ALA A 34 13.79 -16.55 -28.23
C ALA A 34 13.22 -16.85 -29.62
N VAL A 35 12.22 -16.12 -30.11
CA VAL A 35 11.52 -16.45 -31.35
C VAL A 35 12.37 -16.10 -32.59
N SER A 36 13.01 -14.92 -32.57
CA SER A 36 13.88 -14.52 -33.67
C SER A 36 14.89 -13.44 -33.25
N PRO A 37 16.02 -13.29 -33.95
CA PRO A 37 16.97 -12.21 -33.71
C PRO A 37 16.35 -10.81 -33.84
N TRP A 38 15.33 -10.64 -34.68
CA TRP A 38 14.62 -9.39 -34.85
C TRP A 38 13.75 -9.06 -33.65
N CYS A 39 12.96 -10.02 -33.16
CA CYS A 39 12.19 -9.86 -31.94
C CYS A 39 13.11 -9.51 -30.75
N TYR A 40 14.23 -10.20 -30.63
CA TYR A 40 15.22 -9.91 -29.59
C TYR A 40 15.70 -8.46 -29.63
N ARG A 41 16.17 -7.98 -30.81
CA ARG A 41 16.70 -6.61 -30.96
C ARG A 41 15.66 -5.56 -30.60
N VAL A 42 14.44 -5.69 -31.11
CA VAL A 42 13.37 -4.71 -30.89
C VAL A 42 12.93 -4.71 -29.42
N LEU A 43 12.75 -5.88 -28.82
CA LEU A 43 12.31 -5.96 -27.44
C LEU A 43 13.38 -5.45 -26.47
N VAL A 44 14.66 -5.81 -26.69
CA VAL A 44 15.76 -5.32 -25.83
C VAL A 44 15.99 -3.83 -26.00
N ALA A 45 15.77 -3.28 -27.20
CA ALA A 45 15.93 -1.86 -27.47
C ALA A 45 14.79 -0.99 -26.86
N ASN A 46 13.70 -1.59 -26.39
CA ASN A 46 12.60 -0.86 -25.76
C ASN A 46 12.75 -0.83 -24.23
N PRO A 47 13.29 0.24 -23.61
CA PRO A 47 13.56 0.28 -22.17
C PRO A 47 12.30 0.12 -21.34
N LYS A 48 11.15 0.63 -21.79
CA LYS A 48 9.87 0.59 -21.06
C LYS A 48 9.41 -0.83 -20.70
N LEU A 49 9.78 -1.83 -21.52
CA LEU A 49 9.44 -3.23 -21.26
C LEU A 49 10.17 -3.81 -20.03
N TRP A 50 11.30 -3.21 -19.67
CA TRP A 50 12.22 -3.71 -18.64
C TRP A 50 12.26 -2.82 -17.40
N GLU A 51 11.36 -1.83 -17.32
CA GLU A 51 11.18 -1.00 -16.13
C GLU A 51 10.55 -1.77 -14.94
N VAL A 52 9.92 -2.90 -15.20
CA VAL A 52 9.29 -3.76 -14.19
C VAL A 52 9.92 -5.14 -14.23
N LEU A 53 10.34 -5.65 -13.07
CA LEU A 53 10.75 -7.03 -12.87
C LEU A 53 9.83 -7.68 -11.83
N ASP A 54 8.98 -8.59 -12.28
CA ASP A 54 8.04 -9.32 -11.43
C ASP A 54 8.45 -10.79 -11.36
N LEU A 55 8.86 -11.24 -10.17
CA LEU A 55 9.33 -12.61 -9.91
C LEU A 55 8.40 -13.36 -8.93
N ARG A 56 7.20 -12.87 -8.65
CA ARG A 56 6.29 -13.44 -7.63
C ARG A 56 6.00 -14.93 -7.81
N GLU A 57 5.75 -15.35 -9.02
CA GLU A 57 5.31 -16.73 -9.34
C GLU A 57 6.42 -17.58 -9.98
N MET A 58 7.63 -17.07 -9.97
CA MET A 58 8.76 -17.76 -10.60
C MET A 58 9.34 -18.82 -9.67
N LYS A 59 9.83 -19.92 -10.25
CA LYS A 59 10.68 -20.88 -9.53
C LYS A 59 12.07 -20.26 -9.34
N ASN A 60 12.68 -20.45 -8.17
CA ASN A 60 14.00 -19.94 -7.81
C ASN A 60 14.14 -18.44 -8.07
N PRO A 61 13.25 -17.58 -7.49
CA PRO A 61 13.29 -16.14 -7.72
C PRO A 61 14.63 -15.50 -7.29
N GLY A 62 15.37 -16.06 -6.33
CA GLY A 62 16.67 -15.55 -5.89
C GLY A 62 17.73 -15.61 -6.99
N ASP A 63 17.95 -16.77 -7.58
CA ASP A 63 18.91 -16.93 -8.70
C ASP A 63 18.48 -16.14 -9.93
N ARG A 64 17.16 -16.07 -10.18
CA ARG A 64 16.60 -15.29 -11.28
C ARG A 64 16.81 -13.80 -11.09
N LEU A 65 16.69 -13.30 -9.87
CA LEU A 65 16.95 -11.90 -9.52
C LEU A 65 18.38 -11.52 -9.90
N ILE A 66 19.37 -12.30 -9.46
CA ILE A 66 20.78 -12.05 -9.75
C ILE A 66 21.01 -12.09 -11.27
N SER A 67 20.50 -13.13 -11.93
CA SER A 67 20.64 -13.29 -13.38
C SER A 67 19.98 -12.16 -14.16
N ALA A 68 18.78 -11.71 -13.76
CA ALA A 68 18.07 -10.63 -14.43
C ALA A 68 18.81 -9.30 -14.29
N LEU A 69 19.24 -8.95 -13.07
CA LEU A 69 19.92 -7.69 -12.80
C LEU A 69 21.33 -7.58 -13.41
N SER A 70 21.92 -8.72 -13.79
CA SER A 70 23.15 -8.76 -14.60
C SER A 70 22.93 -8.39 -16.06
N LEU A 71 21.69 -8.32 -16.54
CA LEU A 71 21.36 -7.99 -17.92
C LEU A 71 21.19 -6.50 -18.11
N VAL A 72 21.85 -5.95 -19.14
CA VAL A 72 21.82 -4.50 -19.46
C VAL A 72 20.41 -3.94 -19.62
N ARG A 73 19.46 -4.75 -20.08
CA ARG A 73 18.07 -4.33 -20.28
C ARG A 73 17.35 -3.91 -18.99
N TYR A 74 17.76 -4.40 -17.81
CA TYR A 74 17.18 -4.02 -16.50
C TYR A 74 17.94 -2.89 -15.80
N ARG A 75 18.85 -2.19 -16.50
CA ARG A 75 19.64 -1.09 -15.91
C ARG A 75 18.76 0.06 -15.43
N HIS A 76 17.61 0.28 -16.05
CA HIS A 76 16.65 1.34 -15.71
C HIS A 76 15.39 0.77 -15.05
N LEU A 77 15.55 -0.23 -14.21
CA LEU A 77 14.46 -0.86 -13.47
C LEU A 77 13.84 0.14 -12.50
N LYS A 78 12.50 0.29 -12.57
CA LYS A 78 11.72 1.17 -11.69
C LYS A 78 10.93 0.42 -10.63
N VAL A 79 10.49 -0.79 -10.96
CA VAL A 79 9.65 -1.61 -10.06
C VAL A 79 10.23 -3.01 -9.96
N LEU A 80 10.54 -3.43 -8.73
CA LEU A 80 10.95 -4.79 -8.41
C LEU A 80 9.92 -5.44 -7.49
N ASN A 81 9.31 -6.53 -7.95
CA ASN A 81 8.32 -7.27 -7.20
C ASN A 81 8.80 -8.70 -6.90
N LEU A 82 9.03 -8.96 -5.62
CA LEU A 82 9.49 -10.23 -5.06
C LEU A 82 8.49 -10.80 -4.05
N GLU A 83 7.24 -10.34 -4.09
CA GLU A 83 6.20 -10.78 -3.16
C GLU A 83 6.08 -12.31 -3.13
N PHE A 84 6.06 -12.90 -1.93
CA PHE A 84 6.05 -14.34 -1.67
C PHE A 84 7.25 -15.12 -2.25
N ALA A 85 8.36 -14.47 -2.58
CA ALA A 85 9.58 -15.14 -3.04
C ALA A 85 10.28 -15.84 -1.87
N GLN A 86 9.94 -17.11 -1.62
CA GLN A 86 10.33 -17.87 -0.41
C GLN A 86 11.82 -18.24 -0.35
N ASP A 87 12.55 -18.21 -1.46
CA ASP A 87 13.98 -18.49 -1.52
C ASP A 87 14.86 -17.23 -1.48
N ILE A 88 14.25 -16.03 -1.55
CA ILE A 88 14.97 -14.76 -1.37
C ILE A 88 15.51 -14.68 0.06
N GLU A 89 16.82 -14.49 0.18
CA GLU A 89 17.58 -14.39 1.43
C GLU A 89 18.54 -13.20 1.40
N ASP A 90 19.07 -12.81 2.54
CA ASP A 90 20.05 -11.72 2.68
C ASP A 90 21.22 -11.84 1.70
N ARG A 91 21.70 -13.09 1.48
CA ARG A 91 22.86 -13.37 0.59
C ARG A 91 22.65 -12.87 -0.83
N HIS A 92 21.41 -12.87 -1.35
CA HIS A 92 21.13 -12.41 -2.71
C HIS A 92 21.35 -10.90 -2.83
N PHE A 93 20.90 -10.13 -1.86
CA PHE A 93 21.09 -8.67 -1.86
C PHE A 93 22.52 -8.27 -1.52
N ILE A 94 23.20 -9.00 -0.62
CA ILE A 94 24.62 -8.81 -0.31
C ILE A 94 25.44 -9.08 -1.56
N HIS A 95 25.18 -10.18 -2.28
CA HIS A 95 25.87 -10.49 -3.53
C HIS A 95 25.65 -9.41 -4.60
N LEU A 96 24.40 -8.94 -4.79
CA LEU A 96 24.11 -7.83 -5.70
C LEU A 96 24.89 -6.56 -5.36
N LYS A 97 25.04 -6.24 -4.07
CA LYS A 97 25.84 -5.10 -3.60
C LYS A 97 27.34 -5.25 -3.89
N GLU A 98 27.86 -6.47 -3.88
CA GLU A 98 29.27 -6.77 -4.16
C GLU A 98 29.57 -6.84 -5.67
N MET A 99 28.56 -7.06 -6.51
CA MET A 99 28.73 -7.12 -7.96
C MET A 99 29.04 -5.74 -8.55
N SER A 100 30.12 -5.66 -9.31
CA SER A 100 30.49 -4.42 -10.02
C SER A 100 29.45 -4.07 -11.09
N GLY A 101 29.02 -2.79 -11.10
CA GLY A 101 28.15 -2.24 -12.16
C GLY A 101 26.66 -2.50 -11.97
N ILE A 102 26.22 -3.08 -10.85
CA ILE A 102 24.79 -3.13 -10.49
C ILE A 102 24.47 -1.87 -9.68
N SER A 103 23.57 -1.07 -10.22
CA SER A 103 22.94 0.07 -9.54
C SER A 103 21.43 -0.03 -9.78
N LEU A 104 20.67 0.21 -8.73
CA LEU A 104 19.21 0.31 -8.76
C LEU A 104 18.78 1.76 -8.47
N GLU A 105 19.53 2.73 -8.99
CA GLU A 105 19.26 4.16 -8.76
C GLU A 105 17.91 4.63 -9.32
N ASP A 106 17.43 3.98 -10.40
CA ASP A 106 16.14 4.30 -10.99
C ASP A 106 14.98 3.55 -10.31
N LEU A 107 15.26 2.68 -9.31
CA LEU A 107 14.21 1.92 -8.65
C LEU A 107 13.35 2.83 -7.77
N GLU A 108 12.07 2.91 -8.11
CA GLU A 108 11.07 3.71 -7.41
C GLU A 108 10.24 2.87 -6.43
N PHE A 109 9.97 1.60 -6.77
CA PHE A 109 9.13 0.73 -5.95
C PHE A 109 9.75 -0.66 -5.75
N LEU A 110 9.84 -1.07 -4.47
CA LEU A 110 10.32 -2.37 -4.06
C LEU A 110 9.27 -3.09 -3.22
N ASN A 111 8.85 -4.29 -3.68
CA ASN A 111 7.94 -5.16 -2.94
C ASN A 111 8.67 -6.43 -2.50
N LEU A 112 8.83 -6.59 -1.19
CA LEU A 112 9.41 -7.75 -0.52
C LEU A 112 8.40 -8.49 0.37
N ASN A 113 7.12 -8.29 0.16
CA ASN A 113 6.07 -8.85 1.01
C ASN A 113 6.26 -10.36 1.22
N ALA A 114 6.18 -10.77 2.48
CA ALA A 114 6.29 -12.17 2.90
C ALA A 114 7.60 -12.89 2.55
N CYS A 115 8.67 -12.17 2.19
CA CYS A 115 10.01 -12.74 2.02
C CYS A 115 10.65 -13.04 3.41
N GLN A 116 10.21 -14.13 4.05
CA GLN A 116 10.48 -14.43 5.47
C GLN A 116 11.95 -14.66 5.82
N LYS A 117 12.81 -14.94 4.84
CA LYS A 117 14.25 -15.20 5.06
C LYS A 117 15.10 -13.92 4.97
N ILE A 118 14.47 -12.77 4.81
CA ILE A 118 15.15 -11.48 4.84
C ILE A 118 15.22 -10.99 6.28
N SER A 119 16.41 -10.56 6.69
CA SER A 119 16.69 -9.90 7.97
C SER A 119 17.04 -8.42 7.80
N ASP A 120 17.36 -7.75 8.91
CA ASP A 120 17.84 -6.37 8.90
C ASP A 120 19.08 -6.19 7.99
N LYS A 121 19.92 -7.24 7.83
CA LYS A 121 21.09 -7.21 6.93
C LYS A 121 20.70 -7.19 5.45
N GLY A 122 19.69 -7.98 5.08
CA GLY A 122 19.15 -7.96 3.71
C GLY A 122 18.52 -6.61 3.35
N ILE A 123 17.80 -6.01 4.31
CA ILE A 123 17.26 -4.65 4.16
C ILE A 123 18.37 -3.62 4.01
N GLU A 124 19.45 -3.70 4.82
CA GLU A 124 20.62 -2.83 4.66
C GLU A 124 21.20 -2.93 3.25
N ALA A 125 21.45 -4.17 2.79
CA ALA A 125 22.06 -4.42 1.50
C ALA A 125 21.21 -3.87 0.35
N VAL A 126 19.91 -4.24 0.28
CA VAL A 126 19.05 -3.82 -0.83
C VAL A 126 18.80 -2.31 -0.83
N THR A 127 18.57 -1.69 0.32
CA THR A 127 18.30 -0.26 0.38
C THR A 127 19.53 0.58 0.03
N SER A 128 20.74 0.06 0.26
CA SER A 128 21.98 0.74 -0.18
C SER A 128 22.13 0.82 -1.71
N LEU A 129 21.41 -0.03 -2.45
CA LEU A 129 21.38 -0.05 -3.92
C LEU A 129 20.28 0.89 -4.51
N CYS A 130 19.30 1.28 -3.69
CA CYS A 130 18.07 1.96 -4.16
C CYS A 130 17.89 3.34 -3.49
N PRO A 131 18.78 4.32 -3.69
CA PRO A 131 18.74 5.60 -2.97
C PRO A 131 17.50 6.45 -3.30
N ASN A 132 16.91 6.28 -4.48
CA ASN A 132 15.77 7.06 -4.97
C ASN A 132 14.42 6.36 -4.78
N LEU A 133 14.38 5.33 -3.93
CA LEU A 133 13.16 4.56 -3.65
C LEU A 133 12.07 5.47 -3.08
N ARG A 134 10.85 5.39 -3.66
CA ARG A 134 9.66 6.13 -3.27
C ARG A 134 8.62 5.27 -2.57
N GLY A 135 8.58 3.98 -2.90
CA GLY A 135 7.66 3.02 -2.30
C GLY A 135 8.37 1.76 -1.84
N LEU A 136 8.14 1.35 -0.59
CA LEU A 136 8.67 0.13 -0.01
C LEU A 136 7.57 -0.64 0.70
N SER A 137 7.38 -1.89 0.30
CA SER A 137 6.48 -2.81 0.98
C SER A 137 7.25 -4.01 1.51
N ILE A 138 7.22 -4.17 2.84
CA ILE A 138 7.86 -5.25 3.59
C ILE A 138 6.84 -5.96 4.49
N TYR A 139 5.60 -6.03 3.99
CA TYR A 139 4.48 -6.68 4.67
C TYR A 139 4.85 -8.10 5.12
N TRP A 140 4.56 -8.37 6.38
CA TRP A 140 4.70 -9.68 7.02
C TRP A 140 6.10 -10.29 6.96
N ILE A 141 7.16 -9.49 7.09
CA ILE A 141 8.52 -9.97 7.34
C ILE A 141 8.77 -9.87 8.85
N VAL A 142 8.45 -10.93 9.58
CA VAL A 142 8.40 -10.90 11.05
C VAL A 142 9.78 -10.77 11.72
N GLY A 143 10.86 -11.03 11.00
CA GLY A 143 12.23 -10.95 11.49
C GLY A 143 12.81 -9.53 11.55
N LEU A 144 12.16 -8.56 10.88
CA LEU A 144 12.65 -7.18 10.83
C LEU A 144 12.45 -6.43 12.13
N SER A 145 13.41 -5.59 12.49
CA SER A 145 13.43 -4.76 13.69
C SER A 145 13.55 -3.27 13.38
N ASP A 146 13.64 -2.43 14.41
CA ASP A 146 13.92 -1.00 14.27
C ASP A 146 15.25 -0.71 13.54
N SER A 147 16.18 -1.67 13.51
CA SER A 147 17.43 -1.56 12.74
C SER A 147 17.15 -1.48 11.24
N SER A 148 16.17 -2.27 10.73
CA SER A 148 15.73 -2.14 9.34
C SER A 148 15.23 -0.73 9.03
N ILE A 149 14.42 -0.14 9.91
CA ILE A 149 13.94 1.25 9.73
C ILE A 149 15.12 2.23 9.72
N GLY A 150 16.13 2.00 10.59
CA GLY A 150 17.37 2.77 10.59
C GLY A 150 18.11 2.70 9.24
N HIS A 151 18.25 1.52 8.64
CA HIS A 151 18.87 1.35 7.33
C HIS A 151 18.06 1.99 6.21
N ILE A 152 16.72 1.79 6.21
CA ILE A 152 15.81 2.40 5.23
C ILE A 152 15.91 3.93 5.28
N THR A 153 15.80 4.52 6.46
CA THR A 153 15.85 5.99 6.63
C THR A 153 17.22 6.58 6.35
N LYS A 154 18.30 5.82 6.53
CA LYS A 154 19.66 6.21 6.17
C LYS A 154 19.87 6.25 4.66
N ASN A 155 19.41 5.21 3.95
CA ASN A 155 19.75 4.97 2.56
C ASN A 155 18.73 5.58 1.58
N CYS A 156 17.42 5.51 1.88
CA CYS A 156 16.32 5.91 1.00
C CYS A 156 15.64 7.18 1.56
N LYS A 157 15.95 8.34 1.00
CA LYS A 157 15.46 9.65 1.54
C LYS A 157 14.12 10.11 0.97
N GLN A 158 13.61 9.44 -0.07
CA GLN A 158 12.46 9.91 -0.85
C GLN A 158 11.22 9.04 -0.68
N ILE A 159 11.14 8.23 0.39
CA ILE A 159 9.98 7.34 0.63
C ILE A 159 8.71 8.17 0.83
N LEU A 160 7.71 7.86 0.02
CA LEU A 160 6.36 8.43 0.05
C LEU A 160 5.29 7.39 0.41
N ASP A 161 5.57 6.11 0.15
CA ASP A 161 4.66 4.99 0.42
C ASP A 161 5.42 3.90 1.19
N LEU A 162 4.99 3.61 2.42
CA LEU A 162 5.65 2.66 3.31
C LEU A 162 4.65 1.67 3.92
N ASN A 163 4.83 0.39 3.59
CA ASN A 163 4.02 -0.68 4.16
C ASN A 163 4.87 -1.58 5.06
N LEU A 164 4.60 -1.50 6.36
CA LEU A 164 5.23 -2.26 7.44
C LEU A 164 4.27 -3.27 8.08
N SER A 165 3.12 -3.50 7.46
CA SER A 165 2.05 -4.33 8.01
C SER A 165 2.58 -5.70 8.45
N GLY A 166 2.26 -6.13 9.69
CA GLY A 166 2.70 -7.40 10.24
C GLY A 166 4.15 -7.48 10.70
N CYS A 167 4.92 -6.37 10.63
CA CYS A 167 6.29 -6.31 11.16
C CYS A 167 6.26 -6.14 12.69
N LYS A 168 6.06 -7.25 13.41
CA LYS A 168 5.77 -7.27 14.86
C LYS A 168 6.88 -6.75 15.76
N ASN A 169 8.12 -6.62 15.25
CA ASN A 169 9.27 -6.18 16.04
C ASN A 169 9.62 -4.71 15.86
N ILE A 170 8.92 -4.00 14.99
CA ILE A 170 9.02 -2.54 14.87
C ILE A 170 8.31 -1.90 16.05
N SER A 171 9.00 -0.99 16.74
CA SER A 171 8.55 -0.29 17.95
C SER A 171 8.44 1.22 17.71
N ASP A 172 8.13 1.94 18.76
CA ASP A 172 8.09 3.41 18.76
C ASP A 172 9.42 4.05 18.32
N LYS A 173 10.55 3.36 18.55
CA LYS A 173 11.86 3.81 18.04
C LYS A 173 11.87 3.86 16.52
N GLY A 174 11.34 2.84 15.84
CA GLY A 174 11.18 2.83 14.40
C GLY A 174 10.25 3.95 13.90
N MET A 175 9.13 4.18 14.61
CA MET A 175 8.20 5.28 14.26
C MET A 175 8.85 6.65 14.38
N ARG A 176 9.67 6.89 15.42
CA ARG A 176 10.42 8.15 15.55
C ARG A 176 11.43 8.35 14.41
N LEU A 177 12.07 7.28 13.94
CA LEU A 177 12.97 7.36 12.77
C LEU A 177 12.19 7.75 11.51
N ILE A 178 11.01 7.16 11.28
CA ILE A 178 10.14 7.52 10.15
C ILE A 178 9.71 8.99 10.26
N ALA A 179 9.20 9.40 11.41
CA ALA A 179 8.74 10.78 11.65
C ALA A 179 9.83 11.83 11.38
N ASN A 180 11.09 11.51 11.74
CA ASN A 180 12.20 12.42 11.57
C ASN A 180 12.75 12.50 10.14
N ASN A 181 12.52 11.47 9.31
CA ASN A 181 13.11 11.38 7.97
C ASN A 181 12.08 11.54 6.83
N TYR A 182 10.79 11.26 7.06
CA TYR A 182 9.79 11.18 5.99
C TYR A 182 8.62 12.14 6.20
N GLN A 183 8.90 13.43 6.33
CA GLN A 183 7.86 14.46 6.53
C GLN A 183 6.88 14.57 5.34
N GLY A 184 7.34 14.19 4.14
CA GLY A 184 6.52 14.12 2.93
C GLY A 184 5.78 12.78 2.72
N LEU A 185 5.77 11.88 3.73
CA LEU A 185 5.13 10.57 3.62
C LEU A 185 3.64 10.73 3.30
N LYS A 186 3.19 10.02 2.26
CA LYS A 186 1.80 10.06 1.78
C LYS A 186 0.99 8.86 2.22
N LYS A 187 1.61 7.67 2.23
CA LYS A 187 0.94 6.43 2.60
C LYS A 187 1.72 5.67 3.65
N LEU A 188 1.03 5.30 4.71
CA LEU A 188 1.58 4.49 5.79
C LEU A 188 0.63 3.37 6.17
N ASN A 189 1.13 2.13 6.10
CA ASN A 189 0.43 0.96 6.61
C ASN A 189 1.25 0.30 7.71
N ILE A 190 0.70 0.29 8.93
CA ILE A 190 1.29 -0.32 10.13
C ILE A 190 0.33 -1.35 10.76
N THR A 191 -0.57 -1.91 9.94
CA THR A 191 -1.48 -2.98 10.37
C THR A 191 -0.75 -4.03 11.20
N ARG A 192 -1.30 -4.38 12.36
CA ARG A 192 -0.76 -5.42 13.27
C ARG A 192 0.69 -5.22 13.72
N CYS A 193 1.22 -4.00 13.74
CA CYS A 193 2.49 -3.66 14.37
C CYS A 193 2.30 -3.52 15.90
N VAL A 194 2.16 -4.64 16.58
CA VAL A 194 1.63 -4.75 17.95
C VAL A 194 2.51 -4.14 19.06
N LYS A 195 3.76 -3.75 18.76
CA LYS A 195 4.66 -3.09 19.72
C LYS A 195 4.55 -1.56 19.73
N LEU A 196 3.70 -1.00 18.85
CA LEU A 196 3.50 0.44 18.77
C LEU A 196 2.59 0.91 19.89
N THR A 197 2.90 2.09 20.43
CA THR A 197 2.10 2.80 21.43
C THR A 197 1.72 4.18 20.97
N ASP A 198 0.86 4.86 21.70
CA ASP A 198 0.46 6.25 21.42
C ASP A 198 1.68 7.17 21.26
N ASP A 199 2.67 7.05 22.15
CA ASP A 199 3.80 7.99 22.24
C ASP A 199 4.67 8.01 20.97
N GLY A 200 4.97 6.81 20.43
CA GLY A 200 5.77 6.72 19.21
C GLY A 200 5.02 7.18 17.98
N PHE A 201 3.72 6.85 17.89
CA PHE A 201 2.94 7.12 16.69
C PHE A 201 2.47 8.58 16.61
N GLN A 202 2.20 9.26 17.73
CA GLN A 202 1.88 10.69 17.73
C GLN A 202 2.95 11.53 17.05
N GLU A 203 4.24 11.17 17.16
CA GLU A 203 5.31 11.90 16.45
C GLU A 203 5.17 11.79 14.92
N VAL A 204 4.76 10.62 14.42
CA VAL A 204 4.49 10.42 12.98
C VAL A 204 3.36 11.35 12.54
N LEU A 205 2.25 11.37 13.26
CA LEU A 205 1.08 12.19 12.91
C LEU A 205 1.40 13.69 12.91
N ARG A 206 2.23 14.15 13.86
CA ARG A 206 2.63 15.56 13.94
C ARG A 206 3.62 15.99 12.85
N LYS A 207 4.53 15.10 12.42
CA LYS A 207 5.60 15.44 11.47
C LYS A 207 5.27 15.08 10.03
N CYS A 208 4.47 14.03 9.80
CA CYS A 208 4.09 13.55 8.47
C CYS A 208 2.71 14.11 8.06
N SER A 209 2.58 15.44 7.99
CA SER A 209 1.30 16.12 7.70
C SER A 209 0.78 15.92 6.27
N SER A 210 1.61 15.35 5.39
CA SER A 210 1.26 15.05 3.98
C SER A 210 0.52 13.72 3.80
N LEU A 211 0.19 13.00 4.89
CA LEU A 211 -0.47 11.70 4.82
C LEU A 211 -1.84 11.79 4.12
N GLU A 212 -1.97 11.01 3.07
CA GLU A 212 -3.19 10.82 2.26
C GLU A 212 -3.89 9.50 2.58
N SER A 213 -3.11 8.49 3.00
CA SER A 213 -3.61 7.14 3.32
C SER A 213 -2.95 6.59 4.58
N LEU A 214 -3.78 6.18 5.53
CA LEU A 214 -3.34 5.64 6.81
C LEU A 214 -4.11 4.35 7.15
N ASN A 215 -3.37 3.24 7.31
CA ASN A 215 -3.95 1.98 7.73
C ASN A 215 -3.43 1.58 9.12
N LEU A 216 -4.33 1.55 10.09
CA LEU A 216 -4.10 1.24 11.50
C LEU A 216 -4.85 -0.04 11.93
N TYR A 217 -5.20 -0.92 10.99
CA TYR A 217 -5.95 -2.14 11.29
C TYR A 217 -5.30 -2.98 12.39
N ALA A 218 -6.11 -3.39 13.38
CA ALA A 218 -5.73 -4.25 14.49
C ALA A 218 -4.57 -3.68 15.36
N LEU A 219 -4.61 -2.39 15.67
CA LEU A 219 -3.76 -1.70 16.63
C LEU A 219 -4.55 -1.38 17.91
N SER A 220 -4.85 -2.39 18.69
CA SER A 220 -5.68 -2.27 19.91
C SER A 220 -5.00 -1.51 21.06
N SER A 221 -3.69 -1.23 20.96
CA SER A 221 -2.94 -0.45 21.96
C SER A 221 -3.19 1.08 21.84
N PHE A 222 -3.65 1.56 20.68
CA PHE A 222 -3.88 2.98 20.48
C PHE A 222 -5.14 3.46 21.22
N THR A 223 -5.07 4.70 21.72
CA THR A 223 -6.16 5.38 22.41
C THR A 223 -6.53 6.67 21.71
N ASP A 224 -7.51 7.40 22.22
CA ASP A 224 -7.91 8.72 21.70
C ASP A 224 -6.77 9.74 21.64
N LYS A 225 -5.65 9.52 22.32
CA LYS A 225 -4.46 10.37 22.17
C LYS A 225 -3.95 10.35 20.73
N VAL A 226 -3.93 9.18 20.09
CA VAL A 226 -3.57 9.03 18.67
C VAL A 226 -4.70 9.53 17.77
N TYR A 227 -5.93 9.08 18.01
CA TYR A 227 -7.06 9.38 17.14
C TYR A 227 -7.37 10.88 17.04
N LYS A 228 -7.18 11.64 18.13
CA LYS A 228 -7.33 13.10 18.13
C LYS A 228 -6.31 13.81 17.25
N GLU A 229 -5.09 13.31 17.15
CA GLU A 229 -4.04 13.88 16.28
C GLU A 229 -4.34 13.61 14.78
N ILE A 230 -5.06 12.53 14.43
CA ILE A 230 -5.45 12.24 13.05
C ILE A 230 -6.26 13.39 12.45
N GLY A 231 -7.08 14.07 13.26
CA GLY A 231 -7.87 15.23 12.83
C GLY A 231 -7.07 16.42 12.31
N SER A 232 -5.74 16.43 12.45
CA SER A 232 -4.84 17.44 11.87
C SER A 232 -4.38 17.12 10.44
N LEU A 233 -4.67 15.92 9.92
CA LEU A 233 -4.22 15.46 8.61
C LEU A 233 -5.19 15.95 7.51
N ALA A 234 -4.98 17.16 7.02
CA ALA A 234 -5.88 17.80 6.06
C ALA A 234 -6.01 17.07 4.70
N ASN A 235 -4.99 16.28 4.31
CA ASN A 235 -4.97 15.58 3.02
C ASN A 235 -5.47 14.13 3.12
N LEU A 236 -5.92 13.67 4.30
CA LEU A 236 -6.28 12.28 4.52
C LEU A 236 -7.57 11.94 3.75
N THR A 237 -7.48 10.94 2.87
CA THR A 237 -8.59 10.42 2.07
C THR A 237 -8.96 8.99 2.42
N PHE A 238 -8.00 8.20 2.90
CA PHE A 238 -8.17 6.80 3.28
C PHE A 238 -7.77 6.60 4.75
N LEU A 239 -8.69 6.06 5.57
CA LEU A 239 -8.43 5.72 6.97
C LEU A 239 -9.05 4.37 7.33
N ASP A 240 -8.22 3.40 7.70
CA ASP A 240 -8.65 2.11 8.21
C ASP A 240 -8.34 2.01 9.72
N LEU A 241 -9.39 1.94 10.52
CA LEU A 241 -9.36 1.82 11.99
C LEU A 241 -9.98 0.51 12.47
N CYS A 242 -10.12 -0.50 11.60
CA CYS A 242 -10.73 -1.76 11.97
C CYS A 242 -10.04 -2.38 13.19
N GLY A 243 -10.82 -2.69 14.23
CA GLY A 243 -10.32 -3.25 15.48
C GLY A 243 -9.72 -2.23 16.46
N SER A 244 -9.95 -0.93 16.26
CA SER A 244 -9.56 0.15 17.18
C SER A 244 -10.51 0.17 18.38
N GLN A 245 -10.30 -0.75 19.32
CA GLN A 245 -11.23 -1.00 20.43
C GLN A 245 -11.32 0.16 21.44
N ASN A 246 -10.28 1.02 21.53
CA ASN A 246 -10.24 2.17 22.43
C ASN A 246 -10.59 3.51 21.72
N LEU A 247 -11.02 3.46 20.45
CA LEU A 247 -11.53 4.64 19.75
C LEU A 247 -12.91 4.99 20.31
N THR A 248 -13.06 6.20 20.84
CA THR A 248 -14.35 6.70 21.35
C THR A 248 -14.94 7.76 20.41
N ASP A 249 -16.13 8.26 20.75
CA ASP A 249 -16.78 9.35 20.03
C ASP A 249 -15.95 10.65 20.04
N ASP A 250 -15.17 10.90 21.09
CA ASP A 250 -14.24 12.02 21.16
C ASP A 250 -13.14 11.94 20.11
N GLY A 251 -12.58 10.74 19.91
CA GLY A 251 -11.61 10.48 18.85
C GLY A 251 -12.22 10.72 17.46
N LEU A 252 -13.44 10.20 17.23
CA LEU A 252 -14.18 10.41 15.98
C LEU A 252 -14.54 11.86 15.71
N ALA A 253 -14.92 12.62 16.75
CA ALA A 253 -15.19 14.05 16.62
C ALA A 253 -13.95 14.84 16.17
N CYS A 254 -12.74 14.38 16.52
CA CYS A 254 -11.52 14.96 15.98
C CYS A 254 -11.24 14.52 14.54
N ILE A 255 -11.41 13.22 14.23
CA ILE A 255 -11.24 12.66 12.87
C ILE A 255 -12.20 13.31 11.88
N SER A 256 -13.40 13.76 12.31
CA SER A 256 -14.37 14.45 11.45
C SER A 256 -13.83 15.74 10.80
N ARG A 257 -12.71 16.28 11.30
CA ARG A 257 -12.01 17.42 10.69
C ARG A 257 -11.31 17.07 9.37
N CYS A 258 -11.07 15.76 9.11
CA CYS A 258 -10.53 15.28 7.84
C CYS A 258 -11.63 15.31 6.76
N GLY A 259 -12.03 16.48 6.30
CA GLY A 259 -13.16 16.66 5.37
C GLY A 259 -12.98 16.00 4.00
N GLY A 260 -11.74 15.63 3.63
CA GLY A 260 -11.41 14.93 2.39
C GLY A 260 -11.53 13.41 2.46
N LEU A 261 -11.95 12.82 3.61
CA LEU A 261 -12.09 11.36 3.73
C LEU A 261 -13.13 10.82 2.74
N THR A 262 -12.69 9.84 1.94
CA THR A 262 -13.54 9.06 1.03
C THR A 262 -13.73 7.63 1.53
N TYR A 263 -12.75 7.09 2.25
CA TYR A 263 -12.77 5.74 2.81
C TYR A 263 -12.58 5.80 4.33
N LEU A 264 -13.54 5.25 5.09
CA LEU A 264 -13.44 5.10 6.54
C LEU A 264 -13.92 3.72 6.97
N ASN A 265 -13.05 2.95 7.59
CA ASN A 265 -13.38 1.63 8.15
C ASN A 265 -13.31 1.67 9.68
N LEU A 266 -14.48 1.53 10.31
CA LEU A 266 -14.66 1.49 11.76
C LEU A 266 -15.10 0.09 12.25
N THR A 267 -14.92 -0.95 11.44
CA THR A 267 -15.26 -2.33 11.82
C THR A 267 -14.69 -2.68 13.20
N TRP A 268 -15.54 -3.20 14.09
CA TRP A 268 -15.18 -3.57 15.46
C TRP A 268 -14.65 -2.43 16.36
N CYS A 269 -14.98 -1.18 16.07
CA CYS A 269 -14.73 -0.05 16.98
C CYS A 269 -15.84 0.01 18.03
N ILE A 270 -15.80 -0.85 19.02
CA ILE A 270 -16.90 -1.16 19.93
C ILE A 270 -17.31 -0.03 20.88
N CYS A 271 -16.42 0.96 21.11
CA CYS A 271 -16.70 2.12 21.96
C CYS A 271 -17.34 3.30 21.19
N VAL A 272 -17.60 3.14 19.90
CA VAL A 272 -18.24 4.14 19.05
C VAL A 272 -19.76 4.04 19.17
N THR A 273 -20.41 5.22 19.22
CA THR A 273 -21.87 5.34 19.24
C THR A 273 -22.38 6.24 18.12
N ASP A 274 -23.69 6.49 18.10
CA ASP A 274 -24.31 7.46 17.17
C ASP A 274 -23.63 8.84 17.26
N VAL A 275 -23.15 9.28 18.42
CA VAL A 275 -22.52 10.59 18.61
C VAL A 275 -21.30 10.75 17.71
N GLY A 276 -20.41 9.77 17.70
CA GLY A 276 -19.22 9.80 16.87
C GLY A 276 -19.54 9.70 15.37
N VAL A 277 -20.50 8.84 14.98
CA VAL A 277 -20.89 8.71 13.57
C VAL A 277 -21.59 9.96 13.05
N VAL A 278 -22.39 10.62 13.89
CA VAL A 278 -23.01 11.93 13.55
C VAL A 278 -21.92 12.99 13.31
N ALA A 279 -20.88 13.03 14.14
CA ALA A 279 -19.76 13.96 13.94
C ALA A 279 -19.05 13.68 12.60
N ILE A 280 -18.79 12.41 12.27
CA ILE A 280 -18.22 12.01 10.97
C ILE A 280 -19.13 12.44 9.81
N ALA A 281 -20.44 12.21 9.90
CA ALA A 281 -21.39 12.61 8.86
C ALA A 281 -21.36 14.14 8.61
N GLN A 282 -21.21 14.94 9.65
CA GLN A 282 -21.16 16.39 9.54
C GLN A 282 -19.86 16.91 8.92
N GLY A 283 -18.72 16.27 9.25
CA GLY A 283 -17.39 16.71 8.83
C GLY A 283 -16.91 16.10 7.51
N CYS A 284 -17.16 14.78 7.29
CA CYS A 284 -16.62 14.04 6.17
C CYS A 284 -17.68 13.80 5.08
N ARG A 285 -18.05 14.85 4.37
CA ARG A 285 -19.16 14.84 3.38
C ARG A 285 -18.84 14.14 2.07
N SER A 286 -17.58 13.79 1.84
CA SER A 286 -17.08 13.12 0.63
C SER A 286 -16.94 11.60 0.79
N LEU A 287 -17.50 11.01 1.88
CA LEU A 287 -17.40 9.59 2.13
C LEU A 287 -18.07 8.78 1.02
N GLU A 288 -17.29 7.88 0.40
CA GLU A 288 -17.72 6.91 -0.59
C GLU A 288 -17.90 5.52 0.03
N LEU A 289 -17.04 5.17 1.01
CA LEU A 289 -17.11 3.92 1.75
C LEU A 289 -17.09 4.19 3.26
N LEU A 290 -18.07 3.62 3.96
CA LEU A 290 -18.11 3.57 5.41
C LEU A 290 -18.43 2.15 5.89
N SER A 291 -17.58 1.58 6.75
CA SER A 291 -17.90 0.34 7.46
C SER A 291 -18.12 0.63 8.94
N LEU A 292 -19.28 0.25 9.43
CA LEU A 292 -19.69 0.25 10.83
C LEU A 292 -19.84 -1.18 11.38
N PHE A 293 -19.32 -2.20 10.64
CA PHE A 293 -19.52 -3.60 10.96
C PHE A 293 -19.21 -3.92 12.43
N GLY A 294 -20.18 -4.55 13.11
CA GLY A 294 -20.01 -5.04 14.48
C GLY A 294 -20.06 -3.94 15.57
N ILE A 295 -20.43 -2.70 15.24
CA ILE A 295 -20.61 -1.64 16.24
C ILE A 295 -22.03 -1.73 16.82
N VAL A 296 -22.12 -2.07 18.08
CA VAL A 296 -23.41 -2.26 18.77
C VAL A 296 -24.01 -0.94 19.28
N GLY A 297 -23.19 0.11 19.42
CA GLY A 297 -23.60 1.43 19.95
C GLY A 297 -24.31 2.35 18.93
N VAL A 298 -24.46 1.91 17.68
CA VAL A 298 -25.10 2.71 16.61
C VAL A 298 -26.53 2.27 16.34
N THR A 299 -27.39 3.23 15.99
CA THR A 299 -28.83 3.03 15.73
C THR A 299 -29.25 3.69 14.41
N ASP A 300 -30.54 3.70 14.11
CA ASP A 300 -31.09 4.41 12.95
C ASP A 300 -30.80 5.92 12.96
N ALA A 301 -30.47 6.51 14.12
CA ALA A 301 -30.11 7.93 14.23
C ALA A 301 -28.83 8.26 13.43
N CYS A 302 -27.83 7.37 13.44
CA CYS A 302 -26.62 7.56 12.63
C CYS A 302 -26.92 7.49 11.13
N LEU A 303 -27.82 6.59 10.69
CA LEU A 303 -28.23 6.50 9.27
C LEU A 303 -28.93 7.78 8.80
N GLU A 304 -29.76 8.39 9.66
CA GLU A 304 -30.43 9.66 9.34
C GLU A 304 -29.44 10.80 9.20
N ALA A 305 -28.42 10.86 10.06
CA ALA A 305 -27.37 11.87 9.96
C ALA A 305 -26.53 11.67 8.70
N LEU A 306 -26.12 10.44 8.41
CA LEU A 306 -25.36 10.09 7.19
C LEU A 306 -26.17 10.40 5.92
N SER A 307 -27.47 10.11 5.89
CA SER A 307 -28.32 10.36 4.72
C SER A 307 -28.45 11.86 4.42
N LYS A 308 -28.44 12.71 5.44
CA LYS A 308 -28.48 14.18 5.26
C LYS A 308 -27.19 14.76 4.68
N SER A 309 -26.04 14.16 4.98
CA SER A 309 -24.74 14.74 4.66
C SER A 309 -23.96 13.99 3.57
N CYS A 310 -24.16 12.66 3.47
CA CYS A 310 -23.35 11.78 2.61
C CYS A 310 -24.18 11.01 1.59
N SER A 311 -25.49 11.27 1.44
CA SER A 311 -26.37 10.51 0.51
C SER A 311 -25.95 10.62 -0.96
N HIS A 312 -25.23 11.68 -1.33
CA HIS A 312 -24.76 11.94 -2.69
C HIS A 312 -23.33 11.45 -2.97
N SER A 313 -22.67 10.85 -1.98
CA SER A 313 -21.30 10.34 -2.13
C SER A 313 -21.18 8.87 -1.75
N LEU A 314 -21.96 8.39 -0.78
CA LEU A 314 -21.81 7.05 -0.21
C LEU A 314 -22.28 5.97 -1.20
N THR A 315 -21.31 5.16 -1.67
CA THR A 315 -21.53 4.04 -2.60
C THR A 315 -21.41 2.67 -1.94
N THR A 316 -20.73 2.60 -0.79
CA THR A 316 -20.56 1.38 -0.01
C THR A 316 -20.82 1.65 1.47
N LEU A 317 -21.72 0.91 2.06
CA LEU A 317 -22.06 0.99 3.49
C LEU A 317 -22.18 -0.41 4.08
N ASP A 318 -21.42 -0.65 5.18
CA ASP A 318 -21.50 -1.91 5.91
C ASP A 318 -22.03 -1.66 7.33
N VAL A 319 -23.25 -2.12 7.59
CA VAL A 319 -23.92 -2.03 8.90
C VAL A 319 -24.22 -3.40 9.52
N ASN A 320 -23.52 -4.44 9.04
CA ASN A 320 -23.70 -5.79 9.56
C ASN A 320 -23.26 -5.87 11.02
N GLY A 321 -23.99 -6.64 11.81
CA GLY A 321 -23.71 -6.72 13.26
C GLY A 321 -24.11 -5.49 14.07
N CYS A 322 -24.59 -4.41 13.44
CA CYS A 322 -25.13 -3.23 14.14
C CYS A 322 -26.56 -3.53 14.60
N ILE A 323 -26.71 -4.18 15.74
CA ILE A 323 -28.02 -4.65 16.24
C ILE A 323 -29.00 -3.53 16.57
N GLY A 324 -28.51 -2.31 16.84
CA GLY A 324 -29.31 -1.11 17.05
C GLY A 324 -29.95 -0.55 15.80
N ILE A 325 -29.40 -0.84 14.61
CA ILE A 325 -29.95 -0.40 13.33
C ILE A 325 -31.10 -1.32 12.92
N LYS A 326 -32.32 -0.77 12.81
CA LYS A 326 -33.51 -1.50 12.40
C LYS A 326 -33.79 -1.38 10.90
N ARG A 327 -33.47 -0.22 10.31
CA ARG A 327 -33.66 0.12 8.89
C ARG A 327 -32.44 -0.34 8.05
N ARG A 328 -32.13 -1.65 8.11
CA ARG A 328 -30.94 -2.22 7.46
C ARG A 328 -31.26 -3.09 6.23
N SER A 329 -32.54 -3.17 5.84
CA SER A 329 -32.89 -3.85 4.60
C SER A 329 -32.32 -3.10 3.40
N ARG A 330 -32.08 -3.81 2.29
CA ARG A 330 -31.59 -3.19 1.06
C ARG A 330 -32.50 -2.03 0.63
N ASP A 331 -33.81 -2.22 0.70
CA ASP A 331 -34.81 -1.21 0.29
C ASP A 331 -34.78 0.02 1.18
N ASP A 332 -34.58 -0.14 2.49
CA ASP A 332 -34.44 0.98 3.41
C ASP A 332 -33.16 1.76 3.15
N LEU A 333 -32.04 1.06 2.95
CA LEU A 333 -30.74 1.70 2.71
C LEU A 333 -30.69 2.43 1.36
N ILE A 334 -31.29 1.87 0.28
CA ILE A 334 -31.38 2.55 -1.03
C ILE A 334 -32.20 3.83 -0.93
N LYS A 335 -33.30 3.84 -0.15
CA LYS A 335 -34.09 5.07 0.06
C LYS A 335 -33.29 6.19 0.73
N LEU A 336 -32.38 5.82 1.65
CA LEU A 336 -31.52 6.78 2.35
C LEU A 336 -30.30 7.19 1.54
N PHE A 337 -29.76 6.26 0.74
CA PHE A 337 -28.50 6.40 -0.01
C PHE A 337 -28.70 5.93 -1.45
N PRO A 338 -29.21 6.80 -2.34
CA PRO A 338 -29.54 6.38 -3.72
C PRO A 338 -28.37 5.89 -4.57
N LEU A 339 -27.14 6.29 -4.21
CA LEU A 339 -25.92 5.85 -4.91
C LEU A 339 -25.33 4.54 -4.37
N LEU A 340 -25.96 3.94 -3.36
CA LEU A 340 -25.42 2.74 -2.72
C LEU A 340 -25.45 1.54 -3.67
N SER A 341 -24.28 1.08 -4.08
CA SER A 341 -24.09 -0.05 -5.01
C SER A 341 -23.62 -1.32 -4.30
N CYS A 342 -22.92 -1.18 -3.17
CA CYS A 342 -22.38 -2.30 -2.40
C CYS A 342 -22.96 -2.30 -0.99
N PHE A 343 -23.70 -3.37 -0.71
CA PHE A 343 -24.18 -3.71 0.62
C PHE A 343 -23.30 -4.86 1.10
N LYS A 344 -22.35 -4.58 1.98
CA LYS A 344 -21.62 -5.68 2.61
C LYS A 344 -22.54 -6.33 3.65
N VAL A 345 -23.52 -7.07 3.18
CA VAL A 345 -24.36 -7.90 4.01
C VAL A 345 -23.73 -9.27 4.03
N HIS A 346 -22.99 -9.59 5.08
CA HIS A 346 -22.66 -10.98 5.37
C HIS A 346 -23.94 -11.62 5.92
N SER A 347 -24.45 -12.58 5.19
CA SER A 347 -25.54 -13.48 5.61
C SER A 347 -25.04 -14.42 6.70
#